data_f89fc5480da11a6accca843195e96685
#
_entry.id   f89fc5480da11a6accca843195e96685
#
_cell.length_a   1.000
_cell.length_b   1.000
_cell.length_c   1.000
_cell.angle_alpha   90.00
_cell.angle_beta   90.00
_cell.angle_gamma   90.00
#
_symmetry.space_group_name_H-M   'P 1'
#
loop_
_entity.id
_entity.type
_entity.pdbx_description
1 polymer ?
#
loop_
_entity_poly.entity_id
_entity_poly.type
_entity_poly.pdbx_seq_one_letter_code
_entity_poly.pdbx_strand_id
1 'polypeptide(L)'
;MATDASLKLTDREIAAPFVDSTTAERFPPVMTLDQAAELLQVPKQTIYAWRSQGLLRECSRKLGRHVRFYRDRLIKQVFNHGIHTDE
;
A
#
# COMPACT_ATOMS: atom_id res chain seq x y z
N MET A 1 -8.80 -17.55 -21.08
CA MET A 1 -7.77 -16.66 -20.69
C MET A 1 -7.92 -16.18 -19.27
N ALA A 2 -6.85 -15.75 -18.71
CA ALA A 2 -6.88 -15.33 -17.33
C ALA A 2 -7.75 -14.10 -17.17
N THR A 3 -8.52 -14.07 -16.10
CA THR A 3 -9.32 -12.92 -15.75
C THR A 3 -8.57 -12.09 -14.73
N ASP A 4 -9.01 -10.86 -14.56
CA ASP A 4 -8.42 -10.01 -13.54
C ASP A 4 -8.48 -10.64 -12.17
N ALA A 5 -9.53 -11.42 -11.90
CA ALA A 5 -9.68 -12.03 -10.59
C ALA A 5 -8.54 -12.99 -10.28
N SER A 6 -8.01 -13.70 -11.31
CA SER A 6 -6.92 -14.63 -11.07
C SER A 6 -5.59 -13.93 -10.81
N LEU A 7 -5.50 -12.65 -11.14
CA LEU A 7 -4.29 -11.87 -10.90
C LEU A 7 -4.34 -11.07 -9.62
N LYS A 8 -5.51 -10.99 -9.00
CA LYS A 8 -5.65 -10.20 -7.78
C LYS A 8 -5.19 -11.00 -6.59
N LEU A 9 -4.59 -10.30 -5.65
CA LEU A 9 -4.16 -10.92 -4.41
C LEU A 9 -5.34 -11.11 -3.48
N THR A 10 -5.41 -12.27 -2.85
CA THR A 10 -6.39 -12.49 -1.78
C THR A 10 -5.88 -11.85 -0.50
N ASP A 11 -6.77 -11.68 0.47
CA ASP A 11 -6.36 -11.15 1.76
C ASP A 11 -5.28 -12.01 2.39
N ARG A 12 -5.38 -13.33 2.23
CA ARG A 12 -4.37 -14.26 2.74
C ARG A 12 -3.02 -14.02 2.06
N GLU A 13 -3.03 -13.84 0.74
CA GLU A 13 -1.79 -13.59 0.02
C GLU A 13 -1.16 -12.26 0.42
N ILE A 14 -2.00 -11.27 0.67
CA ILE A 14 -1.49 -9.97 1.12
C ILE A 14 -0.84 -10.10 2.50
N ALA A 15 -1.43 -10.87 3.38
CA ALA A 15 -0.93 -11.00 4.74
C ALA A 15 0.26 -11.95 4.86
N ALA A 16 0.40 -12.89 3.92
CA ALA A 16 1.38 -13.96 4.06
C ALA A 16 2.82 -13.49 4.26
N PRO A 17 3.32 -12.48 3.52
CA PRO A 17 4.71 -12.05 3.72
C PRO A 17 4.98 -11.49 5.10
N PHE A 18 3.94 -11.11 5.84
CA PHE A 18 4.09 -10.43 7.13
C PHE A 18 3.89 -11.37 8.31
N VAL A 19 3.81 -12.67 8.06
CA VAL A 19 3.80 -13.64 9.14
C VAL A 19 5.18 -13.69 9.80
N ASP A 20 6.23 -13.51 9.04
CA ASP A 20 7.58 -13.45 9.56
C ASP A 20 7.74 -12.19 10.43
N SER A 21 8.26 -12.38 11.65
CA SER A 21 8.34 -11.27 12.59
C SER A 21 9.27 -10.16 12.11
N THR A 22 10.34 -10.50 11.42
CA THR A 22 11.28 -9.50 10.91
C THR A 22 10.58 -8.59 9.90
N THR A 23 9.86 -9.21 8.96
CA THR A 23 9.14 -8.45 7.95
C THR A 23 8.01 -7.65 8.59
N ALA A 24 7.32 -8.24 9.57
CA ALA A 24 6.23 -7.55 10.25
C ALA A 24 6.73 -6.33 11.03
N GLU A 25 7.93 -6.41 11.59
CA GLU A 25 8.50 -5.27 12.31
C GLU A 25 8.91 -4.16 11.35
N ARG A 26 9.42 -4.55 10.20
CA ARG A 26 9.85 -3.58 9.20
C ARG A 26 8.64 -2.89 8.57
N PHE A 27 7.58 -3.64 8.34
CA PHE A 27 6.36 -3.12 7.72
C PHE A 27 5.16 -3.48 8.59
N PRO A 28 4.94 -2.72 9.68
CA PRO A 28 3.81 -3.02 10.57
C PRO A 28 2.48 -2.70 9.89
N PRO A 29 1.37 -3.13 10.47
CA PRO A 29 0.05 -2.89 9.86
C PRO A 29 -0.26 -1.41 9.61
N VAL A 30 0.30 -0.52 10.42
CA VAL A 30 0.17 0.92 10.20
C VAL A 30 1.56 1.46 9.98
N MET A 31 1.79 2.03 8.79
CA MET A 31 3.13 2.41 8.35
C MET A 31 3.26 3.90 8.18
N THR A 32 4.50 4.38 8.32
CA THR A 32 4.86 5.73 7.97
C THR A 32 4.99 5.86 6.45
N LEU A 33 5.14 7.09 5.98
CA LEU A 33 5.41 7.34 4.57
C LEU A 33 6.69 6.64 4.11
N ASP A 34 7.73 6.70 4.92
CA ASP A 34 8.99 6.04 4.58
C ASP A 34 8.80 4.54 4.42
N GLN A 35 8.07 3.93 5.34
CA GLN A 35 7.83 2.50 5.27
C GLN A 35 6.97 2.12 4.07
N ALA A 36 5.97 2.93 3.76
CA ALA A 36 5.12 2.67 2.60
C ALA A 36 5.92 2.74 1.30
N ALA A 37 6.78 3.75 1.19
CA ALA A 37 7.62 3.89 0.01
C ALA A 37 8.58 2.72 -0.12
N GLU A 38 9.16 2.29 0.99
CA GLU A 38 10.07 1.16 0.97
C GLU A 38 9.35 -0.14 0.60
N LEU A 39 8.16 -0.32 1.15
CA LEU A 39 7.36 -1.52 0.86
C LEU A 39 7.07 -1.63 -0.63
N LEU A 40 6.66 -0.54 -1.24
CA LEU A 40 6.30 -0.52 -2.65
C LEU A 40 7.50 -0.24 -3.56
N GLN A 41 8.64 0.08 -2.97
CA GLN A 41 9.88 0.34 -3.70
C GLN A 41 9.71 1.48 -4.70
N VAL A 42 9.06 2.54 -4.25
CA VAL A 42 8.91 3.76 -5.04
C VAL A 42 9.38 4.95 -4.21
N PRO A 43 9.72 6.07 -4.86
CA PRO A 43 10.12 7.26 -4.12
C PRO A 43 8.98 7.76 -3.23
N LYS A 44 9.34 8.40 -2.12
CA LYS A 44 8.33 8.97 -1.23
C LYS A 44 7.47 9.99 -1.94
N GLN A 45 8.05 10.72 -2.87
CA GLN A 45 7.33 11.72 -3.64
C GLN A 45 6.20 11.08 -4.46
N THR A 46 6.42 9.87 -4.94
CA THR A 46 5.39 9.15 -5.68
C THR A 46 4.21 8.82 -4.79
N ILE A 47 4.47 8.32 -3.58
CA ILE A 47 3.40 8.03 -2.63
C ILE A 47 2.64 9.31 -2.29
N TYR A 48 3.37 10.38 -2.07
CA TYR A 48 2.77 11.66 -1.72
C TYR A 48 1.88 12.17 -2.85
N ALA A 49 2.36 12.04 -4.08
CA ALA A 49 1.58 12.45 -5.25
C ALA A 49 0.30 11.65 -5.38
N TRP A 50 0.39 10.33 -5.21
CA TRP A 50 -0.80 9.48 -5.27
C TRP A 50 -1.82 9.88 -4.21
N ARG A 51 -1.33 10.17 -3.02
CA ARG A 51 -2.20 10.57 -1.93
C ARG A 51 -2.87 11.92 -2.24
N SER A 52 -2.11 12.85 -2.78
CA SER A 52 -2.64 14.16 -3.15
C SER A 52 -3.72 14.06 -4.21
N GLN A 53 -3.61 13.06 -5.09
CA GLN A 53 -4.60 12.83 -6.13
C GLN A 53 -5.81 12.06 -5.63
N GLY A 54 -5.83 11.68 -4.36
CA GLY A 54 -6.94 10.94 -3.79
C GLY A 54 -6.92 9.45 -4.05
N LEU A 55 -5.83 8.94 -4.63
CA LEU A 55 -5.75 7.53 -4.99
C LEU A 55 -5.57 6.61 -3.79
N LEU A 56 -5.08 7.14 -2.68
CA LEU A 56 -4.83 6.36 -1.48
C LEU A 56 -5.76 6.75 -0.34
N ARG A 57 -6.93 7.26 -0.69
CA ARG A 57 -7.86 7.80 0.31
C ARG A 57 -8.26 6.76 1.34
N GLU A 58 -8.47 5.53 0.92
CA GLU A 58 -8.94 4.49 1.82
C GLU A 58 -7.83 3.73 2.52
N CYS A 59 -6.59 3.99 2.14
CA CYS A 59 -5.47 3.31 2.78
C CYS A 59 -4.57 4.25 3.55
N SER A 60 -4.98 5.49 3.77
CA SER A 60 -4.17 6.43 4.53
C SER A 60 -5.05 7.32 5.39
N ARG A 61 -4.45 7.87 6.43
CA ARG A 61 -5.12 8.80 7.33
C ARG A 61 -4.11 9.84 7.79
N LYS A 62 -4.59 11.06 7.94
CA LYS A 62 -3.78 12.13 8.48
C LYS A 62 -4.04 12.23 9.97
N LEU A 63 -2.98 12.09 10.76
CA LEU A 63 -3.04 12.17 12.21
C LEU A 63 -2.31 13.43 12.63
N GLY A 64 -3.06 14.53 12.75
CA GLY A 64 -2.42 15.82 12.97
C GLY A 64 -1.57 16.17 11.76
N ARG A 65 -0.27 16.35 11.97
CA ARG A 65 0.64 16.62 10.85
C ARG A 65 1.31 15.37 10.29
N HIS A 66 0.93 14.20 10.81
CA HIS A 66 1.53 12.95 10.39
C HIS A 66 0.56 12.18 9.51
N VAL A 67 1.10 11.47 8.52
CA VAL A 67 0.30 10.61 7.65
C VAL A 67 0.70 9.17 7.92
N ARG A 68 -0.31 8.30 8.00
CA ARG A 68 -0.07 6.87 8.22
C ARG A 68 -0.82 6.08 7.17
N PHE A 69 -0.26 4.93 6.82
CA PHE A 69 -0.80 4.07 5.77
C PHE A 69 -1.13 2.72 6.34
N TYR A 70 -2.27 2.17 5.94
CA TYR A 70 -2.67 0.82 6.33
C TYR A 70 -2.04 -0.15 5.34
N ARG A 71 -1.10 -0.96 5.85
CA ARG A 71 -0.27 -1.83 5.01
C ARG A 71 -1.09 -2.68 4.06
N ASP A 72 -2.04 -3.44 4.59
CA ASP A 72 -2.78 -4.39 3.77
C ASP A 72 -3.69 -3.69 2.78
N ARG A 73 -4.29 -2.59 3.18
CA ARG A 73 -5.13 -1.81 2.29
C ARG A 73 -4.31 -1.17 1.17
N LEU A 74 -3.11 -0.72 1.50
CA LEU A 74 -2.23 -0.10 0.51
C LEU A 74 -1.83 -1.12 -0.54
N ILE A 75 -1.44 -2.31 -0.13
CA ILE A 75 -1.07 -3.37 -1.06
C ILE A 75 -2.28 -3.72 -1.95
N LYS A 76 -3.44 -3.85 -1.35
CA LYS A 76 -4.64 -4.20 -2.09
C LYS A 76 -4.97 -3.12 -3.12
N GLN A 77 -4.86 -1.86 -2.73
CA GLN A 77 -5.15 -0.76 -3.65
C GLN A 77 -4.18 -0.74 -4.82
N VAL A 78 -2.90 -0.88 -4.54
CA VAL A 78 -1.88 -0.78 -5.58
C VAL A 78 -1.92 -1.98 -6.52
N PHE A 79 -2.02 -3.18 -5.97
CA PHE A 79 -1.86 -4.39 -6.78
C PHE A 79 -3.17 -4.94 -7.31
N ASN A 80 -4.28 -4.75 -6.58
CA ASN A 80 -5.56 -5.28 -7.04
C ASN A 80 -6.37 -4.27 -7.83
N HIS A 81 -6.36 -3.03 -7.40
CA HIS A 81 -7.14 -1.97 -8.06
C HIS A 81 -6.30 -1.13 -8.99
N GLY A 82 -4.99 -1.11 -8.75
CA GLY A 82 -4.08 -0.34 -9.58
C GLY A 82 -4.07 1.13 -9.22
N ILE A 83 -3.02 1.77 -9.69
CA ILE A 83 -2.90 3.22 -9.58
C ILE A 83 -3.02 3.75 -11.00
N HIS A 84 -4.10 4.44 -11.27
CA HIS A 84 -4.35 4.95 -12.61
C HIS A 84 -4.02 6.42 -12.65
N THR A 85 -2.97 6.75 -13.35
CA THR A 85 -2.61 8.13 -13.59
C THR A 85 -2.84 8.42 -15.07
N ASP A 86 -3.18 9.66 -15.36
CA ASP A 86 -3.32 10.06 -16.75
C ASP A 86 -1.97 10.08 -17.40
N GLU A 87 -1.90 9.44 -18.53
CA GLU A 87 -0.66 9.35 -19.30
C GLU A 87 -0.68 10.25 -20.48
#